data_b088b37a9c4aa0067ac6d20a36af19e0
#
_entry.id   b088b37a9c4aa0067ac6d20a36af19e0
#
_cell.length_a   1.000
_cell.length_b   1.000
_cell.length_c   1.000
_cell.angle_alpha   90.00
_cell.angle_beta   90.00
_cell.angle_gamma   90.00
#
_symmetry.space_group_name_H-M   'P 1'
#
loop_
_entity.id
_entity.type
_entity.pdbx_description
1 polymer ?
#
loop_
_entity_poly.entity_id
_entity_poly.type
_entity_poly.pdbx_seq_one_letter_code
_entity_poly.pdbx_strand_id
1 'polypeptide(L)'
;MVSAFASLLALASVVHGGTTIWDGSFNPFTTVAAFDKWSWADEVGTYQWYIHGSQPTSHYLALDPSYKNPADTAEANGLRMTIDSTATWNSNMERAELIPQTTQNLGTGNLFYHFSLMHSDTNPPDSTLEHQIFFFESHFTELKYGVAPNPTDLEWHVGGQPQWSTSFAAGQWYNFAYDIDFSAGTVSLWASNGSSPLTKVANNIAASTSTNSEDFHVGVLRIVNTDAPEDWYVSGVYIESGPITTAIGSGSGTSNPSSPSSTTVVPTTTAPASTAPSSTAPSTTSSASGATQTQWGQCGGTGYTGATVCASPFTCVAVSPPYYYQCQ
;
A
#
# COMPACT_ATOMS: atom_id res chain seq x y z
N MET A 1 -27.33 38.44 -46.58
CA MET A 1 -26.61 38.33 -45.30
C MET A 1 -26.49 36.85 -44.97
N VAL A 2 -25.32 36.27 -45.14
CA VAL A 2 -25.04 34.85 -44.83
C VAL A 2 -24.31 34.83 -43.52
N SER A 3 -24.97 34.31 -42.44
CA SER A 3 -24.33 34.12 -41.15
C SER A 3 -23.53 32.83 -41.15
N ALA A 4 -22.22 32.94 -41.02
CA ALA A 4 -21.34 31.81 -40.84
C ALA A 4 -21.33 31.45 -39.35
N PHE A 5 -21.84 30.25 -38.99
CA PHE A 5 -21.68 29.66 -37.70
C PHE A 5 -20.27 29.00 -37.62
N ALA A 6 -19.39 29.58 -36.83
CA ALA A 6 -18.11 28.92 -36.48
C ALA A 6 -18.38 27.92 -35.35
N SER A 7 -18.33 26.63 -35.65
CA SER A 7 -18.35 25.56 -34.63
C SER A 7 -16.98 25.50 -33.96
N LEU A 8 -16.91 25.87 -32.70
CA LEU A 8 -15.74 25.64 -31.85
C LEU A 8 -15.70 24.14 -31.51
N LEU A 9 -14.77 23.39 -32.10
CA LEU A 9 -14.44 22.05 -31.64
C LEU A 9 -13.60 22.20 -30.35
N ALA A 10 -14.18 21.89 -29.21
CA ALA A 10 -13.41 21.70 -27.99
C ALA A 10 -12.65 20.37 -28.12
N LEU A 11 -11.33 20.44 -28.30
CA LEU A 11 -10.47 19.28 -28.13
C LEU A 11 -10.44 18.96 -26.63
N ALA A 12 -11.13 17.92 -26.21
CA ALA A 12 -10.93 17.30 -24.91
C ALA A 12 -9.55 16.61 -24.95
N SER A 13 -8.58 17.20 -24.27
CA SER A 13 -7.31 16.52 -24.02
C SER A 13 -7.61 15.31 -23.13
N VAL A 14 -7.45 14.11 -23.66
CA VAL A 14 -7.44 12.87 -22.88
C VAL A 14 -6.16 12.92 -22.03
N VAL A 15 -6.29 13.26 -20.77
CA VAL A 15 -5.18 13.12 -19.81
C VAL A 15 -5.01 11.62 -19.61
N HIS A 16 -3.97 11.04 -20.19
CA HIS A 16 -3.60 9.67 -19.91
C HIS A 16 -2.92 9.67 -18.53
N GLY A 17 -3.56 9.03 -17.56
CA GLY A 17 -2.96 8.68 -16.28
C GLY A 17 -1.88 7.62 -16.47
N GLY A 18 -1.21 7.26 -15.39
CA GLY A 18 -0.21 6.21 -15.37
C GLY A 18 -0.78 4.81 -15.63
N THR A 19 0.09 3.83 -15.57
CA THR A 19 -0.29 2.41 -15.63
C THR A 19 -0.38 1.88 -14.21
N THR A 20 -1.55 1.42 -13.80
CA THR A 20 -1.74 0.76 -12.50
C THR A 20 -0.94 -0.54 -12.48
N ILE A 21 -0.03 -0.65 -11.50
CA ILE A 21 0.81 -1.83 -11.30
C ILE A 21 0.17 -2.75 -10.25
N TRP A 22 -0.46 -2.15 -9.25
CA TRP A 22 -1.18 -2.87 -8.20
C TRP A 22 -2.46 -2.11 -7.87
N ASP A 23 -3.59 -2.82 -7.94
CA ASP A 23 -4.92 -2.29 -7.62
C ASP A 23 -5.29 -2.74 -6.21
N GLY A 24 -5.19 -1.82 -5.25
CA GLY A 24 -5.58 -2.00 -3.86
C GLY A 24 -7.02 -1.59 -3.57
N SER A 25 -7.84 -1.34 -4.60
CA SER A 25 -9.25 -1.01 -4.39
C SER A 25 -9.99 -2.14 -3.66
N PHE A 26 -11.02 -1.77 -2.92
CA PHE A 26 -11.83 -2.75 -2.18
C PHE A 26 -12.94 -3.39 -3.03
N ASN A 27 -12.95 -3.13 -4.35
CA ASN A 27 -13.91 -3.70 -5.30
C ASN A 27 -14.02 -5.23 -5.31
N PRO A 28 -12.92 -5.99 -5.18
CA PRO A 28 -12.99 -7.46 -5.15
C PRO A 28 -13.69 -8.02 -3.91
N PHE A 29 -13.87 -7.21 -2.85
CA PHE A 29 -14.35 -7.68 -1.57
C PHE A 29 -15.82 -7.31 -1.37
N THR A 30 -16.69 -8.31 -1.23
CA THR A 30 -18.11 -8.12 -0.90
C THR A 30 -18.36 -8.08 0.60
N THR A 31 -17.48 -8.66 1.38
CA THR A 31 -17.50 -8.66 2.84
C THR A 31 -16.08 -8.68 3.39
N VAL A 32 -15.87 -8.18 4.59
CA VAL A 32 -14.56 -8.22 5.25
C VAL A 32 -14.09 -9.63 5.61
N ALA A 33 -15.00 -10.60 5.69
CA ALA A 33 -14.64 -12.02 5.87
C ALA A 33 -13.81 -12.58 4.69
N ALA A 34 -13.72 -11.87 3.56
CA ALA A 34 -12.84 -12.26 2.46
C ALA A 34 -11.35 -12.14 2.85
N PHE A 35 -10.99 -11.24 3.76
CA PHE A 35 -9.62 -11.09 4.25
C PHE A 35 -9.16 -12.28 5.09
N ASP A 36 -10.09 -13.00 5.78
CA ASP A 36 -9.80 -14.19 6.56
C ASP A 36 -9.32 -15.38 5.71
N LYS A 37 -9.45 -15.29 4.37
CA LYS A 37 -8.97 -16.33 3.45
C LYS A 37 -7.46 -16.29 3.25
N TRP A 38 -6.84 -15.16 3.55
CA TRP A 38 -5.40 -15.03 3.42
C TRP A 38 -4.67 -15.86 4.48
N SER A 39 -3.60 -16.52 4.11
CA SER A 39 -2.64 -17.17 5.01
C SER A 39 -1.27 -17.24 4.35
N TRP A 40 -0.23 -17.47 5.14
CA TRP A 40 1.13 -17.67 4.63
C TRP A 40 1.27 -18.90 3.71
N ALA A 41 0.32 -19.84 3.77
CA ALA A 41 0.30 -21.02 2.91
C ALA A 41 -0.60 -20.86 1.69
N ASP A 42 -1.51 -19.89 1.70
CA ASP A 42 -2.48 -19.62 0.65
C ASP A 42 -2.67 -18.12 0.48
N GLU A 43 -1.78 -17.53 -0.28
CA GLU A 43 -1.77 -16.11 -0.57
C GLU A 43 -2.81 -15.79 -1.63
N VAL A 44 -4.01 -15.42 -1.20
CA VAL A 44 -5.13 -15.08 -2.09
C VAL A 44 -5.57 -13.64 -1.96
N GLY A 45 -5.95 -13.03 -3.09
CA GLY A 45 -6.47 -11.66 -3.14
C GLY A 45 -5.35 -10.60 -3.22
N THR A 46 -5.72 -9.38 -2.90
CA THR A 46 -4.91 -8.18 -3.11
C THR A 46 -4.08 -7.81 -1.88
N TYR A 47 -4.48 -8.30 -0.70
CA TYR A 47 -3.90 -7.94 0.58
C TYR A 47 -3.57 -9.14 1.45
N GLN A 48 -2.46 -9.03 2.17
CA GLN A 48 -2.16 -9.83 3.35
C GLN A 48 -2.88 -9.19 4.55
N TRP A 49 -3.51 -10.03 5.38
CA TRP A 49 -4.22 -9.59 6.58
C TRP A 49 -3.76 -10.38 7.80
N TYR A 50 -2.65 -9.97 8.40
CA TYR A 50 -2.09 -10.60 9.60
C TYR A 50 -1.74 -9.58 10.71
N ILE A 51 -1.70 -8.28 10.38
CA ILE A 51 -1.37 -7.23 11.34
C ILE A 51 -2.67 -6.67 11.91
N HIS A 52 -3.21 -7.38 12.90
CA HIS A 52 -4.42 -7.02 13.62
C HIS A 52 -4.47 -7.73 14.97
N GLY A 53 -5.44 -7.39 15.81
CA GLY A 53 -5.65 -8.03 17.09
C GLY A 53 -6.38 -9.38 17.01
N SER A 54 -6.77 -9.90 18.16
CA SER A 54 -7.34 -11.24 18.28
C SER A 54 -8.86 -11.32 18.10
N GLN A 55 -9.56 -10.19 17.91
CA GLN A 55 -10.99 -10.19 17.63
C GLN A 55 -11.26 -10.61 16.17
N PRO A 56 -12.50 -10.99 15.82
CA PRO A 56 -12.87 -11.28 14.43
C PRO A 56 -12.56 -10.10 13.49
N THR A 57 -12.23 -10.36 12.23
CA THR A 57 -11.96 -9.32 11.22
C THR A 57 -13.03 -8.24 11.17
N SER A 58 -14.31 -8.59 11.32
CA SER A 58 -15.43 -7.64 11.35
C SER A 58 -15.44 -6.68 12.55
N HIS A 59 -14.61 -6.91 13.55
CA HIS A 59 -14.39 -5.97 14.64
C HIS A 59 -13.48 -4.80 14.18
N TYR A 60 -12.45 -5.13 13.41
CA TYR A 60 -11.44 -4.15 12.96
C TYR A 60 -11.75 -3.55 11.59
N LEU A 61 -12.46 -4.27 10.71
CA LEU A 61 -12.72 -3.84 9.34
C LEU A 61 -14.22 -3.85 9.03
N ALA A 62 -14.65 -2.86 8.24
CA ALA A 62 -16.00 -2.85 7.64
C ALA A 62 -15.94 -2.23 6.23
N LEU A 63 -16.75 -2.77 5.31
CA LEU A 63 -16.89 -2.27 3.94
C LEU A 63 -18.27 -1.64 3.76
N ASP A 64 -18.32 -0.43 3.21
CA ASP A 64 -19.58 0.24 2.86
C ASP A 64 -19.34 1.30 1.78
N PRO A 65 -20.31 1.55 0.88
CA PRO A 65 -20.23 2.64 -0.10
C PRO A 65 -20.05 4.03 0.52
N SER A 66 -20.49 4.24 1.76
CA SER A 66 -20.33 5.50 2.49
C SER A 66 -18.93 5.70 3.08
N TYR A 67 -18.09 4.65 3.08
CA TYR A 67 -16.74 4.69 3.63
C TYR A 67 -15.66 5.07 2.62
N LYS A 68 -16.05 5.43 1.40
CA LYS A 68 -15.12 5.91 0.37
C LYS A 68 -15.27 7.40 0.09
N ASN A 69 -14.24 8.00 -0.48
CA ASN A 69 -14.37 9.36 -1.03
C ASN A 69 -15.49 9.38 -2.09
N PRO A 70 -16.54 10.22 -1.93
CA PRO A 70 -17.63 10.28 -2.91
C PRO A 70 -17.17 10.65 -4.33
N ALA A 71 -16.02 11.32 -4.47
CA ALA A 71 -15.42 11.65 -5.77
C ALA A 71 -14.82 10.42 -6.45
N ASP A 72 -14.49 9.36 -5.70
CA ASP A 72 -14.05 8.09 -6.27
C ASP A 72 -15.25 7.30 -6.78
N THR A 73 -15.49 7.40 -8.07
CA THR A 73 -16.58 6.69 -8.75
C THR A 73 -16.15 5.31 -9.27
N ALA A 74 -14.87 4.99 -9.22
CA ALA A 74 -14.34 3.69 -9.64
C ALA A 74 -14.46 2.62 -8.55
N GLU A 75 -14.47 3.02 -7.27
CA GLU A 75 -14.69 2.12 -6.16
C GLU A 75 -16.18 1.98 -5.81
N ALA A 76 -16.61 0.74 -5.52
CA ALA A 76 -17.96 0.45 -5.03
C ALA A 76 -18.06 0.69 -3.53
N ASN A 77 -17.05 0.33 -2.77
CA ASN A 77 -16.97 0.45 -1.31
C ASN A 77 -15.66 1.09 -0.89
N GLY A 78 -15.67 1.78 0.25
CA GLY A 78 -14.47 2.09 1.01
C GLY A 78 -14.33 1.15 2.21
N LEU A 79 -13.22 1.27 2.90
CA LEU A 79 -12.89 0.52 4.09
C LEU A 79 -12.94 1.44 5.31
N ARG A 80 -13.64 1.02 6.37
CA ARG A 80 -13.41 1.54 7.72
C ARG A 80 -12.46 0.59 8.45
N MET A 81 -11.41 1.16 9.03
CA MET A 81 -10.50 0.49 9.94
C MET A 81 -10.75 0.99 11.37
N THR A 82 -10.94 0.08 12.30
CA THR A 82 -11.11 0.40 13.72
C THR A 82 -9.91 -0.13 14.50
N ILE A 83 -9.31 0.72 15.33
CA ILE A 83 -8.32 0.31 16.34
C ILE A 83 -8.87 0.57 17.74
N ASP A 84 -8.58 -0.32 18.67
CA ASP A 84 -8.86 -0.22 20.10
C ASP A 84 -7.86 -1.05 20.90
N SER A 85 -8.04 -1.16 22.22
CA SER A 85 -7.13 -1.90 23.09
C SER A 85 -6.95 -3.39 22.74
N THR A 86 -7.81 -3.96 21.89
CA THR A 86 -7.70 -5.34 21.42
C THR A 86 -6.92 -5.49 20.14
N ALA A 87 -6.65 -4.38 19.43
CA ALA A 87 -5.99 -4.35 18.13
C ALA A 87 -4.45 -4.53 18.22
N THR A 88 -4.01 -5.42 19.09
CA THR A 88 -2.57 -5.68 19.33
C THR A 88 -2.12 -6.93 18.58
N TRP A 89 -1.01 -6.83 17.84
CA TRP A 89 -0.44 -7.93 17.07
C TRP A 89 0.82 -8.52 17.74
N ASN A 90 1.98 -7.91 17.58
CA ASN A 90 3.26 -8.42 18.11
C ASN A 90 3.85 -7.55 19.23
N SER A 91 3.13 -6.55 19.65
CA SER A 91 3.51 -5.58 20.68
C SER A 91 2.27 -5.03 21.36
N ASN A 92 2.44 -4.07 22.26
CA ASN A 92 1.31 -3.36 22.89
C ASN A 92 0.82 -2.16 22.09
N MET A 93 1.31 -1.94 20.88
CA MET A 93 0.79 -0.93 19.94
C MET A 93 -0.50 -1.44 19.29
N GLU A 94 -1.44 -0.54 19.04
CA GLU A 94 -2.70 -0.86 18.39
C GLU A 94 -2.57 -0.70 16.88
N ARG A 95 -2.92 -1.74 16.13
CA ARG A 95 -2.68 -1.83 14.70
C ARG A 95 -3.83 -2.49 13.96
N ALA A 96 -4.24 -1.90 12.84
CA ALA A 96 -5.07 -2.53 11.80
C ALA A 96 -4.45 -2.16 10.45
N GLU A 97 -3.75 -3.10 9.82
CA GLU A 97 -2.92 -2.82 8.65
C GLU A 97 -3.03 -3.94 7.63
N LEU A 98 -3.31 -3.56 6.40
CA LEU A 98 -3.28 -4.41 5.23
C LEU A 98 -1.95 -4.22 4.51
N ILE A 99 -1.35 -5.31 4.04
CA ILE A 99 -0.10 -5.27 3.28
C ILE A 99 -0.41 -5.66 1.83
N PRO A 100 0.10 -4.94 0.81
CA PRO A 100 -0.04 -5.35 -0.58
C PRO A 100 0.42 -6.78 -0.81
N GLN A 101 -0.38 -7.55 -1.55
CA GLN A 101 -0.01 -8.87 -2.03
C GLN A 101 0.00 -8.88 -3.55
N THR A 102 1.17 -9.12 -4.13
CA THR A 102 1.36 -9.07 -5.57
C THR A 102 2.68 -9.73 -5.96
N THR A 103 2.76 -10.19 -7.22
CA THR A 103 4.03 -10.62 -7.84
C THR A 103 4.75 -9.47 -8.54
N GLN A 104 4.16 -8.28 -8.57
CA GLN A 104 4.79 -7.10 -9.16
C GLN A 104 5.87 -6.54 -8.24
N ASN A 105 6.92 -5.98 -8.84
CA ASN A 105 7.92 -5.26 -8.08
C ASN A 105 7.43 -3.83 -7.81
N LEU A 106 7.15 -3.55 -6.54
CA LEU A 106 6.68 -2.23 -6.08
C LEU A 106 7.81 -1.32 -5.63
N GLY A 107 9.08 -1.72 -5.80
CA GLY A 107 10.27 -1.01 -5.30
C GLY A 107 11.26 -0.57 -6.38
N THR A 108 10.83 -0.38 -7.64
CA THR A 108 11.74 0.00 -8.73
C THR A 108 11.19 1.12 -9.59
N GLY A 109 12.09 1.96 -10.10
CA GLY A 109 11.73 3.11 -10.94
C GLY A 109 11.04 4.21 -10.15
N ASN A 110 10.19 4.98 -10.82
CA ASN A 110 9.35 5.99 -10.18
C ASN A 110 7.91 5.49 -10.10
N LEU A 111 7.38 5.37 -8.89
CA LEU A 111 6.06 4.88 -8.59
C LEU A 111 5.26 5.88 -7.76
N PHE A 112 3.95 5.90 -7.97
CA PHE A 112 3.00 6.71 -7.22
C PHE A 112 2.09 5.80 -6.40
N TYR A 113 2.15 5.94 -5.07
CA TYR A 113 1.36 5.21 -4.09
C TYR A 113 0.19 6.08 -3.67
N HIS A 114 -0.99 5.79 -4.23
CA HIS A 114 -2.21 6.57 -4.02
C HIS A 114 -3.04 6.03 -2.87
N PHE A 115 -3.68 6.94 -2.12
CA PHE A 115 -4.70 6.63 -1.13
C PHE A 115 -5.49 7.86 -0.74
N SER A 116 -6.70 7.66 -0.24
CA SER A 116 -7.54 8.69 0.35
C SER A 116 -7.91 8.32 1.77
N LEU A 117 -7.91 9.28 2.68
CA LEU A 117 -8.08 9.11 4.11
C LEU A 117 -9.11 10.12 4.66
N MET A 118 -9.91 9.67 5.64
CA MET A 118 -10.86 10.51 6.36
C MET A 118 -11.07 9.96 7.79
N HIS A 119 -11.44 10.82 8.73
CA HIS A 119 -12.07 10.42 9.98
C HIS A 119 -13.40 11.14 10.18
N SER A 120 -14.27 10.61 11.04
CA SER A 120 -15.54 11.24 11.42
C SER A 120 -15.49 11.75 12.86
N ASP A 121 -16.58 12.41 13.30
CA ASP A 121 -16.75 12.77 14.72
C ASP A 121 -17.12 11.55 15.59
N THR A 122 -17.41 10.40 14.98
CA THR A 122 -17.62 9.13 15.70
C THR A 122 -16.29 8.41 15.80
N ASN A 123 -15.88 8.07 17.01
CA ASN A 123 -14.58 7.44 17.29
C ASN A 123 -13.42 8.18 16.60
N PRO A 124 -13.28 9.50 16.84
CA PRO A 124 -12.22 10.28 16.19
C PRO A 124 -10.84 9.87 16.71
N PRO A 125 -9.80 10.04 15.90
CA PRO A 125 -8.43 9.88 16.36
C PRO A 125 -8.10 10.83 17.53
N ASP A 126 -7.38 10.30 18.54
CA ASP A 126 -6.91 11.09 19.68
C ASP A 126 -5.65 11.88 19.29
N SER A 127 -5.79 13.19 19.14
CA SER A 127 -4.67 14.07 18.77
C SER A 127 -3.56 14.19 19.85
N THR A 128 -3.75 13.59 21.02
CA THR A 128 -2.70 13.55 22.06
C THR A 128 -1.80 12.32 21.95
N LEU A 129 -2.12 11.40 21.05
CA LEU A 129 -1.42 10.13 20.84
C LEU A 129 -0.83 10.08 19.44
N GLU A 130 0.40 9.59 19.32
CA GLU A 130 1.07 9.44 18.03
C GLU A 130 0.47 8.29 17.23
N HIS A 131 0.13 8.60 15.97
CA HIS A 131 -0.29 7.64 14.95
C HIS A 131 0.70 7.64 13.79
N GLN A 132 0.96 6.46 13.23
CA GLN A 132 1.69 6.25 12.00
C GLN A 132 0.72 5.66 10.97
N ILE A 133 0.63 6.26 9.80
CA ILE A 133 -0.46 6.06 8.85
C ILE A 133 0.13 5.90 7.46
N PHE A 134 -0.24 4.86 6.72
CA PHE A 134 0.26 4.60 5.37
C PHE A 134 1.78 4.73 5.28
N PHE A 135 2.48 3.85 5.93
CA PHE A 135 3.94 3.89 6.09
C PHE A 135 4.63 2.65 5.50
N PHE A 136 5.92 2.75 5.28
CA PHE A 136 6.78 1.60 5.00
C PHE A 136 7.41 1.11 6.30
N GLU A 137 7.69 -0.19 6.42
CA GLU A 137 8.33 -0.76 7.62
C GLU A 137 9.65 -0.05 7.98
N SER A 138 10.36 0.49 7.00
CA SER A 138 11.58 1.28 7.19
C SER A 138 11.34 2.74 7.56
N HIS A 139 10.08 3.21 7.59
CA HIS A 139 9.68 4.59 7.90
C HIS A 139 10.39 5.67 7.08
N PHE A 140 10.81 5.35 5.85
CA PHE A 140 11.41 6.36 4.99
C PHE A 140 10.40 7.41 4.50
N THR A 141 9.12 7.08 4.43
CA THR A 141 8.00 8.00 4.20
C THR A 141 6.73 7.50 4.88
N GLU A 142 5.98 8.40 5.49
CA GLU A 142 4.78 8.10 6.27
C GLU A 142 3.92 9.35 6.50
N LEU A 143 2.64 9.19 6.79
CA LEU A 143 1.84 10.20 7.46
C LEU A 143 1.85 9.96 8.97
N LYS A 144 1.81 11.03 9.74
CA LYS A 144 1.64 11.02 11.20
C LYS A 144 0.48 11.91 11.63
N TYR A 145 -0.10 11.58 12.78
CA TYR A 145 -1.09 12.39 13.48
C TYR A 145 -0.83 12.31 14.98
N GLY A 146 -1.23 13.33 15.73
CA GLY A 146 -1.00 13.37 17.18
C GLY A 146 0.44 13.70 17.57
N VAL A 147 1.23 14.35 16.69
CA VAL A 147 2.63 14.69 16.95
C VAL A 147 2.82 16.20 17.11
N ALA A 148 3.82 16.59 17.90
CA ALA A 148 4.17 18.01 18.09
C ALA A 148 4.86 18.55 16.82
N PRO A 149 4.72 19.86 16.51
CA PRO A 149 4.06 20.91 17.32
C PRO A 149 2.55 21.06 17.08
N ASN A 150 1.98 20.45 16.03
CA ASN A 150 0.59 20.64 15.65
C ASN A 150 -0.17 19.30 15.68
N PRO A 151 -0.53 18.78 16.86
CA PRO A 151 -1.02 17.42 17.01
C PRO A 151 -2.40 17.17 16.34
N THR A 152 -3.09 18.22 15.87
CA THR A 152 -4.34 18.11 15.11
C THR A 152 -4.13 18.11 13.59
N ASP A 153 -2.89 18.21 13.15
CA ASP A 153 -2.56 18.16 11.72
C ASP A 153 -2.14 16.74 11.30
N LEU A 154 -2.49 16.36 10.06
CA LEU A 154 -1.77 15.30 9.36
C LEU A 154 -0.42 15.87 8.94
N GLU A 155 0.65 15.23 9.37
CA GLU A 155 2.00 15.58 8.99
C GLU A 155 2.58 14.51 8.06
N TRP A 156 3.19 14.91 6.94
CA TRP A 156 3.97 14.02 6.11
C TRP A 156 5.44 14.08 6.51
N HIS A 157 6.00 12.92 6.84
CA HIS A 157 7.36 12.74 7.28
C HIS A 157 8.20 11.99 6.25
N VAL A 158 9.49 12.38 6.13
CA VAL A 158 10.53 11.66 5.38
C VAL A 158 11.71 11.44 6.30
N GLY A 159 12.09 10.18 6.50
CA GLY A 159 13.15 9.82 7.44
C GLY A 159 12.90 10.34 8.86
N GLY A 160 11.66 10.32 9.31
CA GLY A 160 11.23 10.80 10.63
C GLY A 160 11.18 12.32 10.79
N GLN A 161 11.42 13.10 9.72
CA GLN A 161 11.37 14.57 9.76
C GLN A 161 10.11 15.10 9.06
N PRO A 162 9.33 16.04 9.67
CA PRO A 162 8.17 16.62 9.03
C PRO A 162 8.58 17.46 7.82
N GLN A 163 7.87 17.28 6.70
CA GLN A 163 8.12 17.96 5.43
C GLN A 163 6.92 18.78 4.96
N TRP A 164 5.72 18.41 5.39
CA TRP A 164 4.46 19.05 5.03
C TRP A 164 3.39 18.70 6.04
N SER A 165 2.40 19.57 6.22
CA SER A 165 1.24 19.32 7.08
C SER A 165 -0.04 19.98 6.57
N THR A 166 -1.16 19.47 7.04
CA THR A 166 -2.50 20.06 6.85
C THR A 166 -3.39 19.72 8.03
N SER A 167 -4.31 20.62 8.41
CA SER A 167 -5.32 20.30 9.43
C SER A 167 -6.15 19.11 9.03
N PHE A 168 -6.36 18.16 9.95
CA PHE A 168 -7.14 16.94 9.74
C PHE A 168 -8.54 17.10 10.33
N ALA A 169 -9.49 17.59 9.53
CA ALA A 169 -10.86 17.87 9.96
C ALA A 169 -11.78 16.66 9.72
N ALA A 170 -12.67 16.40 10.68
CA ALA A 170 -13.68 15.34 10.58
C ALA A 170 -14.59 15.53 9.35
N GLY A 171 -14.93 14.44 8.68
CA GLY A 171 -15.80 14.41 7.51
C GLY A 171 -15.18 14.94 6.21
N GLN A 172 -13.91 15.38 6.25
CA GLN A 172 -13.17 15.84 5.08
C GLN A 172 -12.30 14.69 4.54
N TRP A 173 -12.41 14.39 3.25
CA TRP A 173 -11.52 13.48 2.56
C TRP A 173 -10.23 14.19 2.17
N TYR A 174 -9.10 13.55 2.45
CA TYR A 174 -7.75 13.97 2.09
C TYR A 174 -7.17 12.93 1.15
N ASN A 175 -6.71 13.35 -0.02
CA ASN A 175 -6.15 12.49 -1.03
C ASN A 175 -4.65 12.70 -1.11
N PHE A 176 -3.91 11.62 -1.24
CA PHE A 176 -2.45 11.61 -1.28
C PHE A 176 -1.92 10.73 -2.39
N ALA A 177 -0.71 11.05 -2.87
CA ALA A 177 0.16 10.12 -3.57
C ALA A 177 1.60 10.37 -3.13
N TYR A 178 2.25 9.32 -2.60
CA TYR A 178 3.70 9.32 -2.45
C TYR A 178 4.31 9.07 -3.83
N ASP A 179 5.10 10.02 -4.30
CA ASP A 179 5.84 9.97 -5.57
C ASP A 179 7.28 9.54 -5.22
N ILE A 180 7.55 8.25 -5.34
CA ILE A 180 8.78 7.62 -4.89
C ILE A 180 9.65 7.27 -6.09
N ASP A 181 10.80 7.93 -6.23
CA ASP A 181 11.83 7.52 -7.18
C ASP A 181 12.85 6.63 -6.45
N PHE A 182 12.67 5.33 -6.59
CA PHE A 182 13.55 4.32 -5.99
C PHE A 182 14.96 4.36 -6.55
N SER A 183 15.13 4.83 -7.78
CA SER A 183 16.44 4.92 -8.43
C SER A 183 17.22 6.16 -7.98
N ALA A 184 16.53 7.28 -7.82
CA ALA A 184 17.12 8.54 -7.37
C ALA A 184 17.22 8.64 -5.85
N GLY A 185 16.52 7.79 -5.07
CA GLY A 185 16.45 7.87 -3.63
C GLY A 185 15.75 9.14 -3.16
N THR A 186 14.60 9.47 -3.75
CA THR A 186 13.81 10.66 -3.39
C THR A 186 12.33 10.36 -3.26
N VAL A 187 11.65 11.14 -2.42
CA VAL A 187 10.20 11.12 -2.27
C VAL A 187 9.64 12.52 -2.45
N SER A 188 8.52 12.63 -3.16
CA SER A 188 7.68 13.83 -3.25
C SER A 188 6.30 13.52 -2.73
N LEU A 189 5.52 14.56 -2.38
CA LEU A 189 4.14 14.42 -1.97
C LEU A 189 3.22 15.15 -2.93
N TRP A 190 2.15 14.45 -3.34
CA TRP A 190 0.99 15.04 -3.97
C TRP A 190 -0.18 14.97 -3.01
N ALA A 191 -0.97 16.05 -2.89
CA ALA A 191 -2.11 16.12 -1.99
C ALA A 191 -3.24 16.95 -2.57
N SER A 192 -4.46 16.64 -2.14
CA SER A 192 -5.67 17.43 -2.39
C SER A 192 -6.77 17.08 -1.38
N ASN A 193 -7.90 17.79 -1.44
CA ASN A 193 -9.07 17.55 -0.60
C ASN A 193 -10.31 17.27 -1.46
N GLY A 194 -11.16 16.35 -0.98
CA GLY A 194 -12.45 16.03 -1.57
C GLY A 194 -12.34 15.57 -3.01
N SER A 195 -12.94 16.29 -3.96
CA SER A 195 -12.93 16.00 -5.39
C SER A 195 -11.84 16.74 -6.17
N SER A 196 -11.03 17.57 -5.52
CA SER A 196 -9.99 18.33 -6.19
C SER A 196 -8.89 17.41 -6.71
N PRO A 197 -8.34 17.66 -7.92
CA PRO A 197 -7.21 16.89 -8.43
C PRO A 197 -5.99 17.04 -7.51
N LEU A 198 -5.17 15.98 -7.45
CA LEU A 198 -3.88 16.00 -6.75
C LEU A 198 -2.97 17.09 -7.31
N THR A 199 -2.30 17.81 -6.43
CA THR A 199 -1.24 18.77 -6.76
C THR A 199 0.03 18.42 -5.99
N LYS A 200 1.20 18.62 -6.61
CA LYS A 200 2.47 18.36 -5.93
C LYS A 200 2.72 19.43 -4.89
N VAL A 201 2.79 19.05 -3.62
CA VAL A 201 2.93 19.96 -2.46
C VAL A 201 4.34 19.94 -1.86
N ALA A 202 5.12 18.88 -2.11
CA ALA A 202 6.53 18.80 -1.73
C ALA A 202 7.32 18.04 -2.80
N ASN A 203 8.61 18.38 -2.97
CA ASN A 203 9.42 17.91 -4.09
C ASN A 203 10.74 17.26 -3.64
N ASN A 204 11.00 16.06 -4.12
CA ASN A 204 12.31 15.41 -4.17
C ASN A 204 13.11 15.48 -2.86
N ILE A 205 12.48 15.11 -1.76
CA ILE A 205 13.17 14.98 -0.47
C ILE A 205 14.00 13.70 -0.51
N ALA A 206 15.28 13.81 -0.21
CA ALA A 206 16.19 12.66 -0.18
C ALA A 206 15.74 11.65 0.90
N ALA A 207 15.70 10.37 0.55
CA ALA A 207 15.27 9.29 1.42
C ALA A 207 15.98 7.98 1.08
N SER A 208 16.11 7.08 2.06
CA SER A 208 16.55 5.69 1.82
C SER A 208 15.38 4.87 1.28
N THR A 209 15.00 5.14 0.02
CA THR A 209 13.88 4.47 -0.62
C THR A 209 14.20 3.01 -0.87
N SER A 210 13.51 2.10 -0.20
CA SER A 210 13.60 0.66 -0.45
C SER A 210 12.34 -0.02 0.03
N THR A 211 11.90 -1.04 -0.69
CA THR A 211 10.80 -1.92 -0.32
C THR A 211 11.05 -3.31 -0.89
N ASN A 212 10.59 -4.33 -0.17
CA ASN A 212 10.52 -5.71 -0.65
C ASN A 212 9.19 -6.00 -1.39
N SER A 213 8.34 -4.98 -1.58
CA SER A 213 6.99 -5.03 -2.13
C SER A 213 5.92 -5.57 -1.16
N GLU A 214 6.28 -5.89 0.08
CA GLU A 214 5.42 -6.46 1.12
C GLU A 214 5.59 -5.72 2.47
N ASP A 215 5.99 -4.45 2.44
CA ASP A 215 6.28 -3.63 3.61
C ASP A 215 5.63 -2.24 3.56
N PHE A 216 4.69 -2.02 2.65
CA PHE A 216 3.84 -0.85 2.64
C PHE A 216 2.57 -1.14 3.45
N HIS A 217 2.39 -0.44 4.56
CA HIS A 217 1.28 -0.62 5.49
C HIS A 217 0.11 0.27 5.08
N VAL A 218 -0.91 -0.33 4.48
CA VAL A 218 -2.20 0.33 4.20
C VAL A 218 -3.04 0.24 5.47
N GLY A 219 -2.90 1.24 6.33
CA GLY A 219 -3.56 1.20 7.62
C GLY A 219 -3.02 2.21 8.61
N VAL A 220 -3.29 1.94 9.88
CA VAL A 220 -2.93 2.80 11.00
C VAL A 220 -2.33 2.00 12.15
N LEU A 221 -1.31 2.59 12.75
CA LEU A 221 -0.68 2.18 14.00
C LEU A 221 -0.80 3.31 15.00
N ARG A 222 -1.35 3.06 16.19
CA ARG A 222 -1.30 3.95 17.37
C ARG A 222 -0.26 3.41 18.34
N ILE A 223 0.73 4.25 18.69
CA ILE A 223 1.88 3.83 19.51
C ILE A 223 1.46 3.39 20.92
N VAL A 224 0.45 4.03 21.47
CA VAL A 224 -0.01 3.80 22.85
C VAL A 224 -1.31 3.02 22.85
N ASN A 225 -1.39 1.96 23.68
CA ASN A 225 -2.61 1.20 23.90
C ASN A 225 -3.56 1.96 24.82
N THR A 226 -4.82 2.10 24.39
CA THR A 226 -5.91 2.74 25.16
C THR A 226 -7.25 2.12 24.77
N ASP A 227 -8.25 2.16 25.68
CA ASP A 227 -9.55 1.56 25.46
C ASP A 227 -10.43 2.32 24.45
N ALA A 228 -10.10 3.60 24.16
CA ALA A 228 -10.90 4.39 23.24
C ALA A 228 -10.75 3.89 21.79
N PRO A 229 -11.84 3.48 21.13
CA PRO A 229 -11.80 3.09 19.72
C PRO A 229 -11.61 4.30 18.82
N GLU A 230 -10.93 4.10 17.70
CA GLU A 230 -10.79 5.06 16.62
C GLU A 230 -11.19 4.46 15.29
N ASP A 231 -11.95 5.22 14.49
CA ASP A 231 -12.37 4.81 13.15
C ASP A 231 -11.69 5.65 12.07
N TRP A 232 -10.99 4.95 11.16
CA TRP A 232 -10.28 5.52 10.03
C TRP A 232 -10.93 5.03 8.73
N TYR A 233 -11.19 5.93 7.79
CA TYR A 233 -11.85 5.61 6.53
C TYR A 233 -10.87 5.75 5.38
N VAL A 234 -10.83 4.73 4.52
CA VAL A 234 -9.82 4.56 3.47
C VAL A 234 -10.48 4.21 2.14
N SER A 235 -10.01 4.83 1.05
CA SER A 235 -10.38 4.49 -0.33
C SER A 235 -9.29 4.92 -1.31
N GLY A 236 -9.45 4.58 -2.59
CA GLY A 236 -8.55 5.03 -3.64
C GLY A 236 -7.13 4.51 -3.50
N VAL A 237 -6.96 3.29 -2.99
CA VAL A 237 -5.63 2.69 -2.77
C VAL A 237 -5.18 1.98 -4.04
N TYR A 238 -4.11 2.45 -4.66
CA TYR A 238 -3.47 1.79 -5.81
C TYR A 238 -2.06 2.31 -6.01
N ILE A 239 -1.26 1.59 -6.80
CA ILE A 239 0.10 1.98 -7.16
C ILE A 239 0.20 2.01 -8.67
N GLU A 240 0.72 3.11 -9.23
CA GLU A 240 0.91 3.29 -10.67
C GLU A 240 2.33 3.72 -11.01
N SER A 241 2.70 3.52 -12.29
CA SER A 241 3.91 4.04 -12.93
C SER A 241 3.57 4.93 -14.10
N GLY A 242 4.53 5.74 -14.56
CA GLY A 242 4.33 6.66 -15.69
C GLY A 242 3.88 8.05 -15.23
N PRO A 243 3.09 8.79 -16.02
CA PRO A 243 2.54 10.07 -15.58
C PRO A 243 1.54 9.86 -14.45
N ILE A 244 1.61 10.68 -13.39
CA ILE A 244 0.67 10.56 -12.28
C ILE A 244 -0.78 10.80 -12.72
N THR A 245 -1.70 9.97 -12.26
CA THR A 245 -3.13 10.21 -12.33
C THR A 245 -3.54 11.19 -11.23
N THR A 246 -3.88 12.41 -11.59
CA THR A 246 -4.25 13.45 -10.62
C THR A 246 -5.74 13.48 -10.28
N ALA A 247 -6.60 12.98 -11.17
CA ALA A 247 -8.03 12.94 -10.94
C ALA A 247 -8.40 11.84 -9.93
N ILE A 248 -9.22 12.19 -8.94
CA ILE A 248 -9.63 11.24 -7.89
C ILE A 248 -10.54 10.16 -8.49
N GLY A 249 -10.28 8.90 -8.17
CA GLY A 249 -11.06 7.74 -8.62
C GLY A 249 -10.81 7.32 -10.07
N SER A 250 -9.76 7.80 -10.71
CA SER A 250 -9.43 7.44 -12.09
C SER A 250 -8.39 6.33 -12.22
N GLY A 251 -7.69 5.99 -11.16
CA GLY A 251 -6.60 5.02 -11.15
C GLY A 251 -7.00 3.63 -10.62
N SER A 252 -7.94 3.57 -9.68
CA SER A 252 -8.42 2.30 -9.16
C SER A 252 -9.46 1.67 -10.10
N GLY A 253 -9.34 0.37 -10.34
CA GLY A 253 -10.33 -0.39 -11.10
C GLY A 253 -10.26 -0.28 -12.63
N THR A 254 -9.27 0.37 -13.23
CA THR A 254 -9.02 0.25 -14.67
C THR A 254 -8.35 -1.10 -14.97
N SER A 255 -9.21 -2.11 -15.11
CA SER A 255 -8.78 -3.42 -15.62
C SER A 255 -7.96 -3.26 -16.90
N ASN A 256 -6.83 -3.94 -16.89
CA ASN A 256 -5.98 -4.30 -18.02
C ASN A 256 -6.77 -4.31 -19.36
N PRO A 257 -6.31 -3.60 -20.41
CA PRO A 257 -6.95 -3.73 -21.70
C PRO A 257 -6.87 -5.18 -22.14
N SER A 258 -8.04 -5.79 -22.32
CA SER A 258 -8.17 -7.14 -22.90
C SER A 258 -7.33 -7.19 -24.16
N SER A 259 -6.31 -8.04 -24.18
CA SER A 259 -5.58 -8.41 -25.40
C SER A 259 -6.58 -8.72 -26.51
N PRO A 260 -6.43 -8.18 -27.70
CA PRO A 260 -7.31 -8.54 -28.81
C PRO A 260 -7.18 -10.04 -29.04
N SER A 261 -8.30 -10.74 -28.95
CA SER A 261 -8.41 -12.16 -29.25
C SER A 261 -8.01 -12.39 -30.71
N SER A 262 -6.75 -12.72 -30.95
CA SER A 262 -6.30 -13.18 -32.26
C SER A 262 -6.82 -14.58 -32.45
N THR A 263 -7.85 -14.73 -33.24
CA THR A 263 -8.29 -15.99 -33.83
C THR A 263 -7.18 -16.53 -34.73
N THR A 264 -6.34 -17.37 -34.16
CA THR A 264 -5.35 -18.13 -34.94
C THR A 264 -6.00 -19.42 -35.40
N VAL A 265 -6.16 -19.52 -36.69
CA VAL A 265 -6.54 -20.75 -37.39
C VAL A 265 -5.39 -21.78 -37.24
N VAL A 266 -5.73 -22.93 -36.69
CA VAL A 266 -4.82 -24.06 -36.52
C VAL A 266 -4.59 -24.76 -37.85
N PRO A 267 -3.36 -25.01 -38.30
CA PRO A 267 -3.07 -26.17 -39.15
C PRO A 267 -2.50 -27.32 -38.33
N THR A 268 -3.18 -28.40 -38.39
CA THR A 268 -2.80 -29.71 -37.84
C THR A 268 -1.57 -30.22 -38.55
N THR A 269 -0.50 -30.57 -37.82
CA THR A 269 0.50 -31.54 -38.29
C THR A 269 0.99 -32.39 -37.11
N THR A 270 1.05 -33.68 -37.42
CA THR A 270 1.30 -34.89 -36.65
C THR A 270 2.71 -34.95 -36.04
N ALA A 271 2.80 -35.61 -34.90
CA ALA A 271 4.01 -35.95 -34.14
C ALA A 271 5.00 -36.89 -34.88
N PRO A 272 6.25 -37.03 -34.36
CA PRO A 272 6.47 -38.24 -33.53
C PRO A 272 7.29 -38.01 -32.25
N ALA A 273 7.12 -38.96 -31.35
CA ALA A 273 7.71 -39.10 -30.05
C ALA A 273 9.25 -39.30 -30.06
N SER A 274 9.91 -38.76 -29.03
CA SER A 274 11.23 -39.26 -28.62
C SER A 274 11.40 -39.11 -27.11
N THR A 275 11.89 -40.18 -26.57
CA THR A 275 12.08 -40.67 -25.21
C THR A 275 13.05 -39.79 -24.39
N ALA A 276 12.73 -39.73 -23.07
CA ALA A 276 13.58 -39.20 -22.00
C ALA A 276 14.90 -39.98 -21.82
N PRO A 277 15.90 -39.42 -21.16
CA PRO A 277 16.17 -39.92 -19.81
C PRO A 277 16.33 -38.88 -18.71
N SER A 278 15.89 -39.29 -17.53
CA SER A 278 16.07 -38.70 -16.22
C SER A 278 17.55 -38.52 -15.87
N SER A 279 17.96 -37.37 -15.37
CA SER A 279 19.16 -37.23 -14.56
C SER A 279 18.89 -36.32 -13.37
N THR A 280 18.89 -36.93 -12.22
CA THR A 280 18.99 -36.32 -10.90
C THR A 280 20.30 -35.59 -10.75
N ALA A 281 20.27 -34.30 -10.43
CA ALA A 281 21.42 -33.56 -9.93
C ALA A 281 21.07 -32.94 -8.58
N PRO A 282 21.98 -32.96 -7.61
CA PRO A 282 21.72 -32.52 -6.25
C PRO A 282 21.70 -31.01 -6.17
N SER A 283 20.73 -30.48 -5.41
CA SER A 283 20.63 -29.05 -5.04
C SER A 283 21.82 -28.67 -4.16
N THR A 284 22.75 -27.93 -4.71
CA THR A 284 23.76 -27.21 -3.92
C THR A 284 23.19 -25.85 -3.53
N THR A 285 22.87 -25.70 -2.27
CA THR A 285 22.60 -24.41 -1.62
C THR A 285 23.88 -23.55 -1.67
N SER A 286 23.93 -22.60 -2.56
CA SER A 286 24.98 -21.55 -2.56
C SER A 286 24.61 -20.50 -1.51
N SER A 287 25.15 -20.63 -0.32
CA SER A 287 25.19 -19.53 0.65
C SER A 287 26.01 -18.39 0.06
N ALA A 288 25.43 -17.25 -0.18
CA ALA A 288 26.15 -16.03 -0.53
C ALA A 288 26.98 -15.60 0.70
N SER A 289 28.28 -15.94 0.69
CA SER A 289 29.22 -15.55 1.75
C SER A 289 29.45 -14.04 1.74
N GLY A 290 29.02 -13.34 2.79
CA GLY A 290 29.45 -11.99 3.09
C GLY A 290 28.36 -10.90 3.20
N ALA A 291 27.12 -11.15 2.86
CA ALA A 291 26.07 -10.20 3.11
C ALA A 291 25.56 -10.29 4.56
N THR A 292 25.47 -9.14 5.25
CA THR A 292 24.86 -9.03 6.58
C THR A 292 23.62 -8.17 6.50
N GLN A 293 22.62 -8.47 7.33
CA GLN A 293 21.43 -7.64 7.49
C GLN A 293 21.69 -6.52 8.50
N THR A 294 21.13 -5.35 8.21
CA THR A 294 21.14 -4.21 9.14
C THR A 294 20.13 -4.43 10.27
N GLN A 295 20.11 -3.53 11.24
CA GLN A 295 19.08 -3.52 12.28
C GLN A 295 17.68 -3.54 11.61
N TRP A 296 16.78 -4.33 12.16
CA TRP A 296 15.40 -4.57 11.69
C TRP A 296 15.28 -5.31 10.37
N GLY A 297 16.38 -5.66 9.70
CA GLY A 297 16.34 -6.49 8.48
C GLY A 297 15.97 -7.94 8.79
N GLN A 298 15.22 -8.59 7.88
CA GLN A 298 14.91 -10.01 8.01
C GLN A 298 16.19 -10.86 7.91
N CYS A 299 16.36 -11.80 8.83
CA CYS A 299 17.55 -12.65 8.89
C CYS A 299 17.23 -14.16 8.94
N GLY A 300 15.97 -14.53 8.76
CA GLY A 300 15.54 -15.92 8.72
C GLY A 300 14.04 -16.07 8.58
N GLY A 301 13.59 -17.31 8.48
CA GLY A 301 12.18 -17.69 8.34
C GLY A 301 11.98 -18.73 7.26
N THR A 302 10.80 -19.39 7.26
CA THR A 302 10.45 -20.40 6.26
C THR A 302 10.42 -19.78 4.87
N GLY A 303 11.24 -20.30 3.95
CA GLY A 303 11.35 -19.80 2.57
C GLY A 303 12.29 -18.61 2.38
N TYR A 304 12.86 -18.04 3.46
CA TYR A 304 13.80 -16.94 3.34
C TYR A 304 15.12 -17.37 2.71
N THR A 305 15.57 -16.62 1.68
CA THR A 305 16.80 -16.92 0.91
C THR A 305 17.87 -15.83 1.01
N GLY A 306 17.59 -14.75 1.79
CA GLY A 306 18.51 -13.63 1.97
C GLY A 306 19.62 -13.90 2.99
N ALA A 307 20.32 -12.84 3.41
CA ALA A 307 21.40 -12.89 4.39
C ALA A 307 20.86 -13.26 5.78
N THR A 308 21.45 -14.27 6.41
CA THR A 308 21.02 -14.79 7.73
C THR A 308 21.88 -14.29 8.88
N VAL A 309 22.87 -13.45 8.62
CA VAL A 309 23.79 -12.87 9.60
C VAL A 309 23.48 -11.40 9.79
N CYS A 310 23.31 -10.97 11.02
CA CYS A 310 23.10 -9.55 11.35
C CYS A 310 24.42 -8.81 11.48
N ALA A 311 24.44 -7.55 11.09
CA ALA A 311 25.56 -6.65 11.38
C ALA A 311 25.67 -6.43 12.89
N SER A 312 26.89 -6.47 13.41
CA SER A 312 27.13 -6.20 14.85
C SER A 312 26.69 -4.77 15.20
N PRO A 313 25.98 -4.52 16.33
CA PRO A 313 25.82 -5.42 17.48
C PRO A 313 24.56 -6.30 17.47
N PHE A 314 23.81 -6.35 16.39
CA PHE A 314 22.49 -6.98 16.30
C PHE A 314 22.56 -8.50 16.20
N THR A 315 21.53 -9.18 16.70
CA THR A 315 21.37 -10.63 16.63
C THR A 315 20.07 -11.01 15.92
N CYS A 316 20.05 -12.16 15.27
CA CYS A 316 18.84 -12.64 14.58
C CYS A 316 17.85 -13.22 15.60
N VAL A 317 16.74 -12.53 15.83
CA VAL A 317 15.71 -12.85 16.84
C VAL A 317 14.46 -13.37 16.14
N ALA A 318 13.85 -14.41 16.72
CA ALA A 318 12.57 -14.93 16.25
C ALA A 318 11.45 -13.96 16.61
N VAL A 319 10.83 -13.35 15.61
CA VAL A 319 9.67 -12.44 15.77
C VAL A 319 8.37 -13.22 15.56
N SER A 320 8.30 -14.02 14.52
CA SER A 320 7.14 -14.89 14.23
C SER A 320 7.63 -16.28 13.76
N PRO A 321 8.14 -17.13 14.66
CA PRO A 321 8.67 -18.44 14.26
C PRO A 321 7.56 -19.42 13.82
N PRO A 322 7.80 -20.27 12.80
CA PRO A 322 9.06 -20.42 12.07
C PRO A 322 9.20 -19.49 10.86
N TYR A 323 8.32 -18.51 10.67
CA TYR A 323 8.15 -17.77 9.42
C TYR A 323 9.02 -16.53 9.29
N TYR A 324 9.29 -15.81 10.41
CA TYR A 324 10.00 -14.53 10.35
C TYR A 324 10.97 -14.34 11.53
N TYR A 325 12.21 -13.97 11.20
CA TYR A 325 13.28 -13.62 12.13
C TYR A 325 13.89 -12.28 11.71
N GLN A 326 14.25 -11.45 12.67
CA GLN A 326 14.70 -10.07 12.46
C GLN A 326 15.96 -9.75 13.25
N CYS A 327 16.83 -8.91 12.69
CA CYS A 327 18.01 -8.42 13.38
C CYS A 327 17.65 -7.35 14.42
N GLN A 328 17.82 -7.67 15.71
CA GLN A 328 17.51 -6.77 16.83
C GLN A 328 18.69 -6.66 17.79
#